data_9c92380cb6722db057f310c3b1275e27
#
_entry.id   9c92380cb6722db057f310c3b1275e27
#
_cell.length_a   1.000
_cell.length_b   1.000
_cell.length_c   1.000
_cell.angle_alpha   90.00
_cell.angle_beta   90.00
_cell.angle_gamma   90.00
#
_symmetry.space_group_name_H-M   'P 1'
#
loop_
_entity.id
_entity.type
_entity.pdbx_description
1 polymer ?
#
loop_
_entity_poly.entity_id
_entity_poly.type
_entity_poly.pdbx_seq_one_letter_code
_entity_poly.pdbx_strand_id
1 'polypeptide(L)'
;EEDKIHSFRKLTNVEVASFPKKWGNFTCNVDRTNIQMWEAPNTIHVHLEFENNENKILINHDHIMTPETETTTHYFMDFTRNFGIDGDEYPTDEDIYQEQYSVISGDDLPMVEAQQENISLYKGAVDVPVKADKLISSVHRHLANMYLKQSITIPSYVQIKR
;
A
#
# COMPACT_ATOMS: atom_id res chain seq x y z
N GLU A 1 -15.75 11.35 9.66
CA GLU A 1 -14.82 10.53 8.90
C GLU A 1 -14.29 9.41 9.80
N GLU A 2 -15.23 8.63 10.36
CA GLU A 2 -14.94 7.62 11.38
C GLU A 2 -14.19 6.39 10.80
N ASP A 3 -14.20 6.19 9.47
CA ASP A 3 -13.75 4.94 8.83
C ASP A 3 -12.47 5.09 8.02
N LYS A 4 -11.68 6.14 8.26
CA LYS A 4 -10.43 6.42 7.53
C LYS A 4 -9.26 6.62 8.47
N ILE A 5 -8.15 5.96 8.17
CA ILE A 5 -6.89 6.10 8.89
C ILE A 5 -5.80 6.58 7.93
N HIS A 6 -5.14 7.67 8.30
CA HIS A 6 -4.13 8.30 7.44
C HIS A 6 -2.72 8.13 7.99
N SER A 7 -1.77 7.97 7.09
CA SER A 7 -0.34 8.09 7.33
C SER A 7 0.24 9.12 6.37
N PHE A 8 1.06 10.00 6.89
CA PHE A 8 1.76 11.02 6.11
C PHE A 8 3.26 10.93 6.36
N ARG A 9 4.04 10.92 5.30
CA ARG A 9 5.51 11.02 5.36
C ARG A 9 6.01 11.99 4.30
N LYS A 10 6.83 12.94 4.72
CA LYS A 10 7.60 13.79 3.82
C LYS A 10 9.09 13.56 4.06
N LEU A 11 9.83 13.35 2.99
CA LEU A 11 11.29 13.24 2.96
C LEU A 11 11.81 14.33 2.02
N THR A 12 12.84 15.03 2.43
CA THR A 12 13.43 16.10 1.64
C THR A 12 14.81 15.71 1.17
N ASN A 13 15.13 16.09 -0.07
CA ASN A 13 16.44 15.90 -0.69
C ASN A 13 16.91 14.44 -0.63
N VAL A 14 16.03 13.49 -0.97
CA VAL A 14 16.34 12.06 -0.98
C VAL A 14 16.65 11.56 -2.38
N GLU A 15 17.47 10.52 -2.47
CA GLU A 15 17.68 9.81 -3.72
C GLU A 15 16.36 9.18 -4.18
N VAL A 16 16.06 9.36 -5.45
CA VAL A 16 14.83 8.83 -6.03
C VAL A 16 15.02 7.38 -6.47
N ALA A 17 14.04 6.52 -6.18
CA ALA A 17 14.04 5.13 -6.59
C ALA A 17 14.02 4.99 -8.13
N SER A 18 14.38 3.80 -8.64
CA SER A 18 14.62 3.57 -10.06
C SER A 18 13.46 3.96 -10.98
N PHE A 19 12.24 3.51 -10.67
CA PHE A 19 11.11 3.77 -11.55
C PHE A 19 10.64 5.25 -11.52
N PRO A 20 10.43 5.92 -10.37
CA PRO A 20 10.10 7.34 -10.38
C PRO A 20 11.21 8.19 -11.00
N LYS A 21 12.48 7.80 -10.84
CA LYS A 21 13.61 8.47 -11.48
C LYS A 21 13.50 8.44 -13.00
N LYS A 22 13.21 7.25 -13.53
CA LYS A 22 13.07 7.02 -14.97
C LYS A 22 11.84 7.73 -15.52
N TRP A 23 10.69 7.60 -14.87
CA TRP A 23 9.41 8.18 -15.32
C TRP A 23 9.38 9.70 -15.20
N GLY A 24 9.98 10.26 -14.16
CA GLY A 24 10.05 11.68 -13.93
C GLY A 24 11.27 12.37 -14.56
N ASN A 25 12.15 11.62 -15.24
CA ASN A 25 13.41 12.14 -15.80
C ASN A 25 14.25 12.91 -14.76
N PHE A 26 14.22 12.50 -13.50
CA PHE A 26 14.97 13.16 -12.45
C PHE A 26 16.47 12.88 -12.55
N THR A 27 17.27 13.94 -12.57
CA THR A 27 18.73 13.87 -12.63
C THR A 27 19.40 14.03 -11.27
N CYS A 28 18.65 14.53 -10.28
CA CYS A 28 19.13 14.77 -8.92
C CYS A 28 18.10 14.33 -7.88
N ASN A 29 18.42 14.56 -6.60
CA ASN A 29 17.54 14.25 -5.48
C ASN A 29 16.20 15.01 -5.57
N VAL A 30 15.21 14.47 -4.91
CA VAL A 30 13.84 14.98 -4.89
C VAL A 30 13.32 15.13 -3.47
N ASP A 31 12.31 15.93 -3.31
CA ASP A 31 11.40 15.86 -2.18
C ASP A 31 10.36 14.80 -2.48
N ARG A 32 10.11 13.91 -1.53
CA ARG A 32 9.11 12.85 -1.65
C ARG A 32 8.03 13.02 -0.59
N THR A 33 6.79 13.11 -1.04
CA THR A 33 5.60 13.03 -0.19
C THR A 33 4.92 11.67 -0.41
N ASN A 34 4.56 11.01 0.69
CA ASN A 34 3.80 9.76 0.66
C ASN A 34 2.63 9.91 1.64
N ILE A 35 1.42 9.81 1.12
CA ILE A 35 0.19 9.79 1.91
C ILE A 35 -0.45 8.43 1.67
N GLN A 36 -0.71 7.71 2.75
CA GLN A 36 -1.47 6.47 2.71
C GLN A 36 -2.75 6.67 3.52
N MET A 37 -3.87 6.28 2.96
CA MET A 37 -5.15 6.32 3.61
C MET A 37 -5.78 4.93 3.53
N TRP A 38 -5.96 4.29 4.67
CA TRP A 38 -6.82 3.12 4.74
C TRP A 38 -8.27 3.58 4.93
N GLU A 39 -9.16 3.06 4.11
CA GLU A 39 -10.60 3.25 4.18
C GLU A 39 -11.26 1.89 4.43
N ALA A 40 -12.05 1.82 5.50
CA ALA A 40 -12.72 0.59 5.88
C ALA A 40 -13.70 0.11 4.79
N PRO A 41 -13.84 -1.21 4.60
CA PRO A 41 -13.12 -2.25 5.37
C PRO A 41 -11.79 -2.66 4.75
N ASN A 42 -11.52 -2.36 3.48
CA ASN A 42 -10.56 -3.12 2.68
C ASN A 42 -9.83 -2.31 1.58
N THR A 43 -9.93 -0.99 1.60
CA THR A 43 -9.31 -0.15 0.56
C THR A 43 -8.14 0.64 1.13
N ILE A 44 -7.03 0.68 0.39
CA ILE A 44 -5.88 1.53 0.70
C ILE A 44 -5.64 2.46 -0.48
N HIS A 45 -5.69 3.76 -0.23
CA HIS A 45 -5.31 4.79 -1.18
C HIS A 45 -3.88 5.23 -0.88
N VAL A 46 -3.04 5.24 -1.90
CA VAL A 46 -1.65 5.69 -1.82
C VAL A 46 -1.46 6.86 -2.75
N HIS A 47 -0.99 7.98 -2.21
CA HIS A 47 -0.59 9.15 -2.98
C HIS A 47 0.92 9.37 -2.83
N LEU A 48 1.62 9.36 -3.95
CA LEU A 48 3.05 9.61 -4.05
C LEU A 48 3.30 10.86 -4.87
N GLU A 49 4.11 11.75 -4.32
CA GLU A 49 4.58 12.94 -5.01
C GLU A 49 6.11 12.96 -4.96
N PHE A 50 6.74 13.17 -6.10
CA PHE A 50 8.18 13.37 -6.24
C PHE A 50 8.40 14.70 -6.94
N GLU A 51 9.14 15.58 -6.31
CA GLU A 51 9.33 16.96 -6.79
C GLU A 51 10.76 17.43 -6.57
N ASN A 52 11.29 18.14 -7.56
CA ASN A 52 12.48 18.98 -7.44
C ASN A 52 12.30 20.24 -8.31
N ASN A 53 13.37 21.00 -8.49
CA ASN A 53 13.32 22.23 -9.30
C ASN A 53 13.11 21.95 -10.81
N GLU A 54 13.29 20.71 -11.27
CA GLU A 54 13.22 20.33 -12.68
C GLU A 54 11.83 19.80 -13.05
N ASN A 55 11.24 19.00 -12.17
CA ASN A 55 10.00 18.30 -12.48
C ASN A 55 9.20 17.93 -11.22
N LYS A 56 7.92 17.60 -11.44
CA LYS A 56 7.00 17.06 -10.44
C LYS A 56 6.16 15.96 -11.04
N ILE A 57 6.23 14.77 -10.47
CA ILE A 57 5.33 13.67 -10.81
C ILE A 57 4.43 13.30 -9.63
N LEU A 58 3.20 12.94 -9.97
CA LEU A 58 2.18 12.48 -9.06
C LEU A 58 1.76 11.07 -9.47
N ILE A 59 1.66 10.20 -8.50
CA ILE A 59 1.21 8.82 -8.67
C ILE A 59 0.16 8.53 -7.60
N ASN A 60 -0.98 7.99 -7.99
CA ASN A 60 -1.93 7.43 -7.05
C ASN A 60 -2.16 5.96 -7.37
N HIS A 61 -2.29 5.17 -6.32
CA HIS A 61 -2.71 3.77 -6.40
C HIS A 61 -3.88 3.56 -5.46
N ASP A 62 -4.87 2.83 -5.92
CA ASP A 62 -5.90 2.28 -5.04
C ASP A 62 -5.73 0.76 -4.97
N HIS A 63 -5.60 0.23 -3.77
CA HIS A 63 -5.49 -1.19 -3.50
C HIS A 63 -6.78 -1.65 -2.84
N ILE A 64 -7.53 -2.49 -3.52
CA ILE A 64 -8.83 -3.00 -3.06
C ILE A 64 -8.69 -4.51 -2.83
N MET A 65 -8.88 -4.93 -1.58
CA MET A 65 -8.70 -6.32 -1.15
C MET A 65 -10.06 -6.90 -0.75
N THR A 66 -10.63 -7.76 -1.58
CA THR A 66 -11.92 -8.42 -1.29
C THR A 66 -11.70 -9.84 -0.81
N PRO A 67 -11.86 -10.14 0.49
CA PRO A 67 -11.72 -11.49 1.01
C PRO A 67 -12.69 -12.46 0.33
N GLU A 68 -12.20 -13.63 -0.07
CA GLU A 68 -12.98 -14.71 -0.65
C GLU A 68 -13.16 -15.85 0.35
N THR A 69 -12.06 -16.29 0.97
CA THR A 69 -12.05 -17.32 2.01
C THR A 69 -11.19 -16.86 3.20
N GLU A 70 -10.93 -17.75 4.16
CA GLU A 70 -10.02 -17.46 5.27
C GLU A 70 -8.57 -17.24 4.82
N THR A 71 -8.20 -17.73 3.64
CA THR A 71 -6.80 -17.71 3.14
C THR A 71 -6.67 -17.17 1.72
N THR A 72 -7.75 -16.78 1.08
CA THR A 72 -7.75 -16.23 -0.28
C THR A 72 -8.45 -14.88 -0.34
N THR A 73 -7.91 -13.98 -1.17
CA THR A 73 -8.38 -12.61 -1.34
C THR A 73 -8.27 -12.22 -2.81
N HIS A 74 -9.35 -11.66 -3.38
CA HIS A 74 -9.25 -10.96 -4.65
C HIS A 74 -8.58 -9.62 -4.42
N TYR A 75 -7.55 -9.34 -5.20
CA TYR A 75 -6.81 -8.10 -5.14
C TYR A 75 -6.96 -7.33 -6.46
N PHE A 76 -7.38 -6.09 -6.35
CA PHE A 76 -7.49 -5.17 -7.46
C PHE A 76 -6.62 -3.95 -7.18
N MET A 77 -5.93 -3.47 -8.21
CA MET A 77 -5.15 -2.25 -8.12
C MET A 77 -5.45 -1.37 -9.32
N ASP A 78 -5.60 -0.09 -9.10
CA ASP A 78 -5.54 0.91 -10.15
C ASP A 78 -4.30 1.79 -10.02
N PHE A 79 -4.02 2.54 -11.07
CA PHE A 79 -2.88 3.44 -11.13
C PHE A 79 -3.25 4.69 -11.92
N THR A 80 -3.10 5.85 -11.31
CA THR A 80 -3.27 7.14 -11.98
C THR A 80 -2.02 7.99 -11.86
N ARG A 81 -1.75 8.81 -12.88
CA ARG A 81 -0.53 9.61 -13.00
C ARG A 81 -0.75 10.93 -13.72
N ASN A 82 0.21 11.85 -13.61
CA ASN A 82 0.20 13.14 -14.32
C ASN A 82 1.30 13.27 -15.40
N PHE A 83 1.91 12.17 -15.80
CA PHE A 83 3.03 12.11 -16.77
C PHE A 83 2.79 11.00 -17.78
N GLY A 84 3.42 11.06 -18.97
CA GLY A 84 3.29 10.04 -20.02
C GLY A 84 1.82 9.78 -20.42
N ILE A 85 1.02 10.86 -20.56
CA ILE A 85 -0.44 10.75 -20.79
C ILE A 85 -0.75 10.72 -22.29
N ASP A 86 0.13 11.29 -23.10
CA ASP A 86 -0.06 11.42 -24.54
C ASP A 86 0.46 10.17 -25.26
N GLY A 87 -0.44 9.22 -25.48
CA GLY A 87 -0.36 8.07 -26.39
C GLY A 87 0.96 7.28 -26.39
N ASP A 88 1.92 7.73 -27.18
CA ASP A 88 3.20 7.04 -27.37
C ASP A 88 4.34 7.59 -26.50
N GLU A 89 4.05 8.53 -25.59
CA GLU A 89 5.07 9.07 -24.69
C GLU A 89 5.39 8.05 -23.59
N TYR A 90 6.69 7.89 -23.34
CA TYR A 90 7.18 7.00 -22.29
C TYR A 90 7.00 7.65 -20.89
N PRO A 91 6.53 6.91 -19.89
CA PRO A 91 6.07 5.52 -19.95
C PRO A 91 4.64 5.40 -20.53
N THR A 92 4.42 4.43 -21.38
CA THR A 92 3.09 4.06 -21.84
C THR A 92 2.31 3.35 -20.72
N ASP A 93 1.00 3.14 -20.91
CA ASP A 93 0.19 2.34 -19.96
C ASP A 93 0.72 0.91 -19.84
N GLU A 94 1.18 0.32 -20.94
CA GLU A 94 1.77 -1.02 -20.92
C GLU A 94 3.09 -1.07 -20.15
N ASP A 95 3.96 -0.08 -20.30
CA ASP A 95 5.20 -0.01 -19.53
C ASP A 95 4.94 0.03 -18.03
N ILE A 96 3.96 0.83 -17.60
CA ILE A 96 3.56 0.94 -16.20
C ILE A 96 2.95 -0.35 -15.71
N TYR A 97 2.03 -0.93 -16.48
CA TYR A 97 1.40 -2.20 -16.13
C TYR A 97 2.44 -3.29 -15.91
N GLN A 98 3.37 -3.47 -16.84
CA GLN A 98 4.41 -4.49 -16.73
C GLN A 98 5.32 -4.27 -15.54
N GLU A 99 5.70 -3.03 -15.26
CA GLU A 99 6.56 -2.71 -14.11
C GLU A 99 5.83 -2.96 -12.78
N GLN A 100 4.58 -2.52 -12.64
CA GLN A 100 3.77 -2.77 -11.44
C GLN A 100 3.47 -4.26 -11.26
N TYR A 101 3.10 -4.95 -12.33
CA TYR A 101 2.87 -6.40 -12.29
C TYR A 101 4.12 -7.17 -11.85
N SER A 102 5.30 -6.77 -12.34
CA SER A 102 6.57 -7.39 -11.96
C SER A 102 6.88 -7.22 -10.48
N VAL A 103 6.65 -6.03 -9.91
CA VAL A 103 6.86 -5.77 -8.48
C VAL A 103 5.89 -6.60 -7.64
N ILE A 104 4.60 -6.53 -7.96
CA ILE A 104 3.57 -7.23 -7.17
C ILE A 104 3.75 -8.75 -7.25
N SER A 105 3.95 -9.31 -8.46
CA SER A 105 4.07 -10.76 -8.63
C SER A 105 5.43 -11.32 -8.18
N GLY A 106 6.49 -10.52 -8.26
CA GLY A 106 7.85 -10.95 -7.92
C GLY A 106 8.25 -10.71 -6.47
N ASP A 107 7.78 -9.62 -5.86
CA ASP A 107 8.19 -9.20 -4.53
C ASP A 107 7.06 -9.34 -3.50
N ASP A 108 5.89 -8.73 -3.75
CA ASP A 108 4.83 -8.62 -2.76
C ASP A 108 4.07 -9.95 -2.58
N LEU A 109 3.64 -10.56 -3.66
CA LEU A 109 2.80 -11.77 -3.62
C LEU A 109 3.51 -12.95 -2.93
N PRO A 110 4.76 -13.31 -3.28
CA PRO A 110 5.47 -14.39 -2.58
C PRO A 110 5.63 -14.14 -1.08
N MET A 111 5.82 -12.88 -0.69
CA MET A 111 5.96 -12.51 0.73
C MET A 111 4.64 -12.69 1.48
N VAL A 112 3.52 -12.23 0.90
CA VAL A 112 2.19 -12.36 1.51
C VAL A 112 1.76 -13.82 1.61
N GLU A 113 2.03 -14.63 0.58
CA GLU A 113 1.72 -16.06 0.58
C GLU A 113 2.54 -16.82 1.63
N ALA A 114 3.84 -16.54 1.75
CA ALA A 114 4.69 -17.12 2.78
C ALA A 114 4.25 -16.70 4.20
N GLN A 115 3.79 -15.46 4.37
CA GLN A 115 3.23 -15.00 5.64
C GLN A 115 1.94 -15.74 5.97
N GLN A 116 1.04 -15.94 5.01
CA GLN A 116 -0.20 -16.70 5.20
C GLN A 116 0.06 -18.15 5.57
N GLU A 117 1.05 -18.78 4.95
CA GLU A 117 1.48 -20.14 5.30
C GLU A 117 1.95 -20.20 6.76
N ASN A 118 2.81 -19.27 7.19
CA ASN A 118 3.28 -19.19 8.57
C ASN A 118 2.14 -18.97 9.58
N ILE A 119 1.17 -18.10 9.27
CA ILE A 119 -0.01 -17.88 10.10
C ILE A 119 -0.80 -19.18 10.25
N SER A 120 -0.93 -19.94 9.16
CA SER A 120 -1.66 -21.21 9.15
C SER A 120 -0.95 -22.30 9.96
N LEU A 121 0.38 -22.34 9.94
CA LEU A 121 1.20 -23.31 10.68
C LEU A 121 1.26 -22.99 12.17
N TYR A 122 1.36 -21.73 12.54
CA TYR A 122 1.58 -21.26 13.91
C TYR A 122 0.31 -20.65 14.51
N LYS A 123 -0.77 -21.46 14.58
CA LYS A 123 -2.06 -21.02 15.14
C LYS A 123 -1.89 -20.43 16.54
N GLY A 124 -2.33 -19.20 16.70
CA GLY A 124 -2.23 -18.46 17.96
C GLY A 124 -0.91 -17.66 18.14
N ALA A 125 -0.03 -17.66 17.15
CA ALA A 125 1.04 -16.67 17.08
C ALA A 125 0.41 -15.26 17.06
N VAL A 126 1.03 -14.33 17.78
CA VAL A 126 0.59 -12.95 17.87
C VAL A 126 1.65 -12.08 17.23
N ASP A 127 1.23 -11.24 16.31
CA ASP A 127 2.11 -10.23 15.74
C ASP A 127 2.68 -9.34 16.84
N VAL A 128 3.98 -9.11 16.79
CA VAL A 128 4.67 -8.19 17.67
C VAL A 128 4.94 -6.90 16.89
N PRO A 129 4.06 -5.89 17.01
CA PRO A 129 4.20 -4.67 16.24
C PRO A 129 5.47 -3.92 16.66
N VAL A 130 6.22 -3.45 15.69
CA VAL A 130 7.35 -2.54 15.86
C VAL A 130 6.92 -1.10 15.57
N LYS A 131 7.83 -0.15 15.80
CA LYS A 131 7.52 1.28 15.59
C LYS A 131 7.03 1.60 14.16
N ALA A 132 7.48 0.86 13.17
CA ALA A 132 7.07 1.01 11.77
C ALA A 132 5.61 0.61 11.53
N ASP A 133 5.05 -0.30 12.34
CA ASP A 133 3.71 -0.87 12.17
C ASP A 133 2.59 -0.03 12.78
N LYS A 134 2.86 1.24 13.07
CA LYS A 134 1.89 2.12 13.73
C LYS A 134 0.57 2.24 12.96
N LEU A 135 0.64 2.32 11.63
CA LEU A 135 -0.55 2.37 10.77
C LEU A 135 -1.34 1.07 10.87
N ILE A 136 -0.68 -0.08 10.68
CA ILE A 136 -1.29 -1.41 10.77
C ILE A 136 -1.94 -1.63 12.12
N SER A 137 -1.26 -1.26 13.21
CA SER A 137 -1.82 -1.36 14.56
C SER A 137 -3.10 -0.52 14.74
N SER A 138 -3.18 0.63 14.06
CA SER A 138 -4.38 1.47 14.08
C SER A 138 -5.52 0.85 13.28
N VAL A 139 -5.22 0.28 12.12
CA VAL A 139 -6.17 -0.45 11.27
C VAL A 139 -6.75 -1.66 12.04
N HIS A 140 -5.90 -2.49 12.65
CA HIS A 140 -6.36 -3.64 13.45
C HIS A 140 -7.29 -3.24 14.58
N ARG A 141 -6.98 -2.15 15.28
CA ARG A 141 -7.84 -1.63 16.36
C ARG A 141 -9.19 -1.16 15.81
N HIS A 142 -9.19 -0.51 14.67
CA HIS A 142 -10.42 -0.03 14.04
C HIS A 142 -11.29 -1.20 13.57
N LEU A 143 -10.72 -2.18 12.89
CA LEU A 143 -11.41 -3.41 12.48
C LEU A 143 -11.99 -4.16 13.69
N ALA A 144 -11.21 -4.31 14.77
CA ALA A 144 -11.70 -4.94 16.00
C ALA A 144 -12.96 -4.22 16.55
N ASN A 145 -12.96 -2.90 16.53
CA ASN A 145 -14.13 -2.10 16.97
C ASN A 145 -15.34 -2.30 16.02
N MET A 146 -15.10 -2.42 14.70
CA MET A 146 -16.17 -2.70 13.75
C MET A 146 -16.80 -4.07 14.00
N TYR A 147 -16.00 -5.11 14.21
CA TYR A 147 -16.49 -6.45 14.57
C TYR A 147 -17.32 -6.41 15.86
N LEU A 148 -16.85 -5.72 16.89
CA LEU A 148 -17.58 -5.58 18.15
C LEU A 148 -18.93 -4.86 17.97
N LYS A 149 -18.97 -3.78 17.19
CA LYS A 149 -20.21 -3.06 16.88
C LYS A 149 -21.24 -3.93 16.17
N GLN A 150 -20.80 -4.88 15.36
CA GLN A 150 -21.66 -5.81 14.61
C GLN A 150 -21.95 -7.11 15.37
N SER A 151 -21.47 -7.25 16.60
CA SER A 151 -21.57 -8.47 17.41
C SER A 151 -20.93 -9.70 16.73
N ILE A 152 -19.91 -9.49 15.92
CA ILE A 152 -19.14 -10.52 15.23
C ILE A 152 -17.91 -10.87 16.08
N THR A 153 -17.56 -12.15 16.14
CA THR A 153 -16.33 -12.60 16.82
C THR A 153 -15.10 -12.02 16.12
N ILE A 154 -14.24 -11.35 16.89
CA ILE A 154 -13.00 -10.79 16.36
C ILE A 154 -12.05 -11.92 15.99
N PRO A 155 -11.60 -12.00 14.72
CA PRO A 155 -10.58 -12.98 14.33
C PRO A 155 -9.29 -12.80 15.12
N SER A 156 -8.58 -13.90 15.40
CA SER A 156 -7.37 -13.87 16.24
C SER A 156 -6.26 -12.98 15.67
N TYR A 157 -6.17 -12.87 14.36
CA TYR A 157 -5.19 -12.03 13.67
C TYR A 157 -5.49 -10.51 13.74
N VAL A 158 -6.71 -10.13 14.11
CA VAL A 158 -7.10 -8.71 14.32
C VAL A 158 -6.82 -8.27 15.76
N GLN A 159 -6.64 -9.20 16.67
CA GLN A 159 -6.46 -8.91 18.09
C GLN A 159 -5.02 -8.46 18.36
N ILE A 160 -4.86 -7.23 18.84
CA ILE A 160 -3.59 -6.74 19.37
C ILE A 160 -3.59 -6.96 20.89
N LYS A 161 -2.67 -7.78 21.38
CA LYS A 161 -2.46 -7.89 22.84
C LYS A 161 -2.05 -6.52 23.39
N ARG A 162 -2.77 -6.04 24.40
CA ARG A 162 -2.44 -4.83 25.16
C ARG A 162 -1.21 -5.05 26.04
#